data_8f7b547833a8126fa4fd1d07fc202ee9
#
_entry.id   8f7b547833a8126fa4fd1d07fc202ee9
#
_cell.length_a   1.000
_cell.length_b   1.000
_cell.length_c   1.000
_cell.angle_alpha   90.00
_cell.angle_beta   90.00
_cell.angle_gamma   90.00
#
_symmetry.space_group_name_H-M   'P 1'
#
loop_
_entity.id
_entity.type
_entity.pdbx_description
1 polymer ?
#
loop_
_entity_poly.entity_id
_entity_poly.type
_entity_poly.pdbx_seq_one_letter_code
_entity_poly.pdbx_strand_id
1 'polypeptide(L)'
;MNARKMLAGAFIVMLGMGMTSFKEDDRNFQISKNLDIFNSIFKELDLFYVDTVNAEKMIQTGVEGMLSLTDPYTEYYPEEEVSSLKEMTTGKYGGIGAAIRYYEAKDRIAVVEPTEGMPAAEAGVKAGDIILSVGGKEMVRGDMKPQEFSSKVSEALRGEPGTSFVLKVLRPLKNDSTVMEFKITRKNIRTNPVPYYGMVKDSIGYLALSSFTENSAKDFKKAFIELKQKGAKSLIIDLRDNGGGSLSEAVDIVNLYVPKGQEIVVTKGKVRQAQGSYKTQNEPVDTQIPLAVLVNGATASASEIVSGSLQDLDRAVVIGSRTFGKGLVQTIRPLPYNGTLKVTTSKYYIPSGRCIQAIDYAKRNADGSVARIPDSLTTVFHTAA
;
A
#
# COMPACT_ATOMS: atom_id res chain seq x y z
N MET A 1 -1.08 -9.51 60.26
CA MET A 1 -0.55 -8.84 59.05
C MET A 1 -0.54 -7.33 59.36
N ASN A 2 0.61 -6.73 59.51
CA ASN A 2 0.77 -5.47 60.20
C ASN A 2 0.27 -4.24 59.38
N ALA A 3 -0.60 -3.42 59.99
CA ALA A 3 -1.15 -2.17 59.42
C ALA A 3 -0.03 -1.21 58.87
N ARG A 4 1.18 -1.28 59.42
CA ARG A 4 2.34 -0.55 58.90
C ARG A 4 2.78 -0.99 57.49
N LYS A 5 2.61 -2.26 57.12
CA LYS A 5 2.92 -2.78 55.74
C LYS A 5 1.84 -2.40 54.72
N MET A 6 0.58 -2.26 55.14
CA MET A 6 -0.49 -1.74 54.28
C MET A 6 -0.37 -0.24 54.00
N LEU A 7 0.03 0.57 55.01
CA LEU A 7 0.28 2.00 54.82
C LEU A 7 1.50 2.27 53.91
N ALA A 8 2.57 1.49 54.00
CA ALA A 8 3.73 1.62 53.11
C ALA A 8 3.39 1.25 51.67
N GLY A 9 2.57 0.19 51.47
CA GLY A 9 2.11 -0.20 50.11
C GLY A 9 1.19 0.85 49.47
N ALA A 10 0.28 1.45 50.24
CA ALA A 10 -0.60 2.52 49.78
C ALA A 10 0.18 3.79 49.42
N PHE A 11 1.23 4.12 50.15
CA PHE A 11 2.04 5.30 49.89
C PHE A 11 2.93 5.14 48.66
N ILE A 12 3.44 3.93 48.37
CA ILE A 12 4.20 3.62 47.12
C ILE A 12 3.28 3.66 45.90
N VAL A 13 2.04 3.18 45.98
CA VAL A 13 1.05 3.25 44.89
C VAL A 13 0.62 4.70 44.63
N MET A 14 0.41 5.51 45.65
CA MET A 14 0.10 6.94 45.48
C MET A 14 1.27 7.74 44.90
N LEU A 15 2.52 7.46 45.31
CA LEU A 15 3.70 8.09 44.68
C LEU A 15 3.88 7.66 43.21
N GLY A 16 3.60 6.41 42.88
CA GLY A 16 3.65 5.90 41.50
C GLY A 16 2.59 6.55 40.59
N MET A 17 1.37 6.72 41.08
CA MET A 17 0.32 7.44 40.36
C MET A 17 0.58 8.94 40.23
N GLY A 18 1.14 9.58 41.26
CA GLY A 18 1.51 10.99 41.19
C GLY A 18 2.61 11.27 40.16
N MET A 19 3.63 10.43 40.07
CA MET A 19 4.74 10.63 39.11
C MET A 19 4.33 10.41 37.66
N THR A 20 3.35 9.54 37.38
CA THR A 20 2.82 9.35 36.00
C THR A 20 1.95 10.54 35.59
N SER A 21 1.14 11.08 36.48
CA SER A 21 0.30 12.26 36.25
C SER A 21 1.15 13.52 35.96
N PHE A 22 2.20 13.79 36.75
CA PHE A 22 3.10 14.93 36.53
C PHE A 22 3.83 14.87 35.17
N LYS A 23 4.26 13.68 34.71
CA LYS A 23 4.90 13.54 33.39
C LYS A 23 3.92 13.74 32.21
N GLU A 24 2.67 13.37 32.39
CA GLU A 24 1.63 13.52 31.38
C GLU A 24 1.19 14.99 31.26
N ASP A 25 1.04 15.68 32.38
CA ASP A 25 0.74 17.12 32.43
C ASP A 25 1.86 17.97 31.82
N ASP A 26 3.12 17.68 32.09
CA ASP A 26 4.27 18.38 31.48
C ASP A 26 4.30 18.16 29.95
N ARG A 27 4.06 16.93 29.48
CA ARG A 27 4.01 16.63 28.06
C ARG A 27 2.88 17.37 27.35
N ASN A 28 1.68 17.39 27.92
CA ASN A 28 0.52 18.09 27.36
C ASN A 28 0.75 19.59 27.31
N PHE A 29 1.35 20.16 28.37
CA PHE A 29 1.77 21.56 28.38
C PHE A 29 2.78 21.88 27.28
N GLN A 30 3.80 21.04 27.09
CA GLN A 30 4.79 21.23 26.02
C GLN A 30 4.17 21.16 24.62
N ILE A 31 3.22 20.26 24.40
CA ILE A 31 2.49 20.18 23.13
C ILE A 31 1.70 21.46 22.87
N SER A 32 0.88 21.90 23.84
CA SER A 32 0.08 23.13 23.71
C SER A 32 0.96 24.36 23.47
N LYS A 33 2.02 24.53 24.27
CA LYS A 33 2.98 25.62 24.11
C LYS A 33 3.59 25.68 22.71
N ASN A 34 4.04 24.52 22.18
CA ASN A 34 4.68 24.50 20.87
C ASN A 34 3.69 24.73 19.73
N LEU A 35 2.43 24.28 19.87
CA LEU A 35 1.37 24.60 18.89
C LEU A 35 1.03 26.09 18.91
N ASP A 36 0.98 26.74 20.07
CA ASP A 36 0.76 28.19 20.20
C ASP A 36 1.91 28.97 19.55
N ILE A 37 3.15 28.55 19.75
CA ILE A 37 4.33 29.17 19.12
C ILE A 37 4.24 29.01 17.60
N PHE A 38 3.94 27.81 17.10
CA PHE A 38 3.79 27.54 15.65
C PHE A 38 2.72 28.44 15.02
N ASN A 39 1.54 28.51 15.66
CA ASN A 39 0.44 29.35 15.19
C ASN A 39 0.81 30.85 15.22
N SER A 40 1.54 31.31 16.23
CA SER A 40 2.01 32.68 16.32
C SER A 40 3.02 33.03 15.22
N ILE A 41 4.00 32.15 14.98
CA ILE A 41 4.97 32.31 13.88
C ILE A 41 4.24 32.42 12.54
N PHE A 42 3.24 31.54 12.30
CA PHE A 42 2.50 31.57 11.05
C PHE A 42 1.73 32.91 10.86
N LYS A 43 1.08 33.41 11.92
CA LYS A 43 0.38 34.71 11.88
C LYS A 43 1.33 35.89 11.61
N GLU A 44 2.51 35.89 12.24
CA GLU A 44 3.50 36.94 12.01
C GLU A 44 4.05 36.90 10.57
N LEU A 45 4.25 35.71 10.01
CA LEU A 45 4.65 35.55 8.59
C LEU A 45 3.55 36.04 7.63
N ASP A 46 2.31 35.67 7.88
CA ASP A 46 1.18 36.09 7.03
C ASP A 46 1.00 37.61 7.05
N LEU A 47 1.23 38.25 8.20
CA LEU A 47 1.03 39.70 8.38
C LEU A 47 2.23 40.54 7.94
N PHE A 48 3.46 40.10 8.18
CA PHE A 48 4.64 40.97 8.08
C PHE A 48 5.65 40.53 7.02
N TYR A 49 5.52 39.32 6.44
CA TYR A 49 6.45 38.91 5.40
C TYR A 49 6.32 39.80 4.15
N VAL A 50 7.45 40.12 3.53
CA VAL A 50 7.52 41.10 2.44
C VAL A 50 6.67 40.73 1.20
N ASP A 51 6.51 39.42 0.93
CA ASP A 51 5.70 38.89 -0.17
C ASP A 51 4.48 38.14 0.35
N THR A 52 3.48 37.96 -0.50
CA THR A 52 2.29 37.16 -0.18
C THR A 52 2.67 35.69 0.04
N VAL A 53 2.33 35.14 1.21
CA VAL A 53 2.54 33.74 1.54
C VAL A 53 1.39 32.85 1.06
N ASN A 54 1.70 31.65 0.58
CA ASN A 54 0.70 30.63 0.32
C ASN A 54 0.49 29.79 1.58
N ALA A 55 -0.56 30.09 2.32
CA ALA A 55 -0.86 29.49 3.61
C ALA A 55 -0.96 27.95 3.55
N GLU A 56 -1.69 27.45 2.56
CA GLU A 56 -1.92 26.01 2.36
C GLU A 56 -0.62 25.26 2.12
N LYS A 57 0.19 25.73 1.17
CA LYS A 57 1.49 25.12 0.85
C LYS A 57 2.46 25.16 2.03
N MET A 58 2.47 26.27 2.80
CA MET A 58 3.36 26.39 3.96
C MET A 58 2.96 25.42 5.07
N ILE A 59 1.68 25.30 5.37
CA ILE A 59 1.18 24.35 6.38
C ILE A 59 1.43 22.93 5.93
N GLN A 60 1.14 22.58 4.66
CA GLN A 60 1.42 21.26 4.12
C GLN A 60 2.91 20.89 4.24
N THR A 61 3.81 21.79 3.85
CA THR A 61 5.26 21.57 4.00
C THR A 61 5.67 21.39 5.46
N GLY A 62 5.07 22.16 6.39
CA GLY A 62 5.29 21.99 7.82
C GLY A 62 4.84 20.63 8.35
N VAL A 63 3.66 20.16 7.90
CA VAL A 63 3.14 18.83 8.24
C VAL A 63 4.05 17.73 7.68
N GLU A 64 4.44 17.81 6.42
CA GLU A 64 5.37 16.86 5.77
C GLU A 64 6.71 16.80 6.52
N GLY A 65 7.27 17.98 6.89
CA GLY A 65 8.48 18.06 7.69
C GLY A 65 8.35 17.39 9.05
N MET A 66 7.24 17.58 9.74
CA MET A 66 6.94 16.91 11.02
C MET A 66 6.82 15.38 10.85
N LEU A 67 6.10 14.92 9.84
CA LEU A 67 5.88 13.49 9.60
C LEU A 67 7.16 12.78 9.16
N SER A 68 8.06 13.43 8.42
CA SER A 68 9.35 12.89 7.99
C SER A 68 10.26 12.49 9.15
N LEU A 69 10.02 13.01 10.37
CA LEU A 69 10.72 12.61 11.58
C LEU A 69 10.26 11.26 12.15
N THR A 70 9.19 10.69 11.63
CA THR A 70 8.66 9.40 12.08
C THR A 70 9.19 8.25 11.21
N ASP A 71 8.53 7.97 10.11
CA ASP A 71 8.88 6.93 9.12
C ASP A 71 8.36 7.36 7.72
N PRO A 72 8.79 6.73 6.61
CA PRO A 72 8.37 7.13 5.27
C PRO A 72 6.95 6.69 4.88
N TYR A 73 6.21 6.05 5.76
CA TYR A 73 4.87 5.53 5.49
C TYR A 73 3.77 6.29 6.22
N THR A 74 4.16 7.16 7.17
CA THR A 74 3.25 8.06 7.87
C THR A 74 3.09 9.32 7.02
N GLU A 75 1.92 9.49 6.39
CA GLU A 75 1.65 10.49 5.36
C GLU A 75 0.31 11.18 5.61
N TYR A 76 0.27 12.47 5.31
CA TYR A 76 -0.95 13.26 5.28
C TYR A 76 -1.46 13.37 3.85
N TYR A 77 -2.75 13.14 3.67
CA TYR A 77 -3.47 13.29 2.41
C TYR A 77 -4.50 14.42 2.57
N PRO A 78 -4.35 15.57 1.91
CA PRO A 78 -5.39 16.57 1.82
C PRO A 78 -6.60 16.02 1.04
N GLU A 79 -7.74 16.70 1.10
CA GLU A 79 -9.01 16.24 0.50
C GLU A 79 -8.84 15.78 -0.96
N GLU A 80 -8.08 16.53 -1.75
CA GLU A 80 -7.85 16.26 -3.18
C GLU A 80 -7.11 14.94 -3.43
N GLU A 81 -6.29 14.50 -2.47
CA GLU A 81 -5.47 13.30 -2.59
C GLU A 81 -6.09 12.04 -1.95
N VAL A 82 -7.18 12.19 -1.19
CA VAL A 82 -7.84 11.05 -0.52
C VAL A 82 -8.33 9.99 -1.51
N SER A 83 -8.70 10.40 -2.73
CA SER A 83 -9.11 9.47 -3.79
C SER A 83 -7.97 8.51 -4.18
N SER A 84 -6.73 8.97 -4.23
CA SER A 84 -5.56 8.14 -4.54
C SER A 84 -5.28 7.11 -3.44
N LEU A 85 -5.42 7.50 -2.17
CA LEU A 85 -5.31 6.58 -1.04
C LEU A 85 -6.38 5.49 -1.08
N LYS A 86 -7.62 5.86 -1.44
CA LYS A 86 -8.73 4.91 -1.61
C LYS A 86 -8.47 3.94 -2.76
N GLU A 87 -7.91 4.42 -3.87
CA GLU A 87 -7.50 3.57 -4.99
C GLU A 87 -6.44 2.55 -4.56
N MET A 88 -5.38 2.99 -3.86
CA MET A 88 -4.32 2.11 -3.38
C MET A 88 -4.83 0.98 -2.48
N THR A 89 -5.85 1.25 -1.67
CA THR A 89 -6.39 0.27 -0.70
C THR A 89 -7.45 -0.64 -1.31
N THR A 90 -8.31 -0.11 -2.17
CA THR A 90 -9.43 -0.87 -2.76
C THR A 90 -9.11 -1.48 -4.12
N GLY A 91 -8.09 -0.97 -4.82
CA GLY A 91 -7.81 -1.30 -6.21
C GLY A 91 -8.87 -0.78 -7.18
N LYS A 92 -9.72 0.15 -6.74
CA LYS A 92 -10.80 0.72 -7.55
C LYS A 92 -10.52 2.19 -7.84
N TYR A 93 -10.64 2.59 -9.09
CA TYR A 93 -10.49 3.97 -9.52
C TYR A 93 -11.51 4.31 -10.60
N GLY A 94 -11.84 5.58 -10.70
CA GLY A 94 -12.65 6.06 -11.81
C GLY A 94 -11.79 6.27 -13.05
N GLY A 95 -12.13 5.63 -14.15
CA GLY A 95 -11.31 5.69 -15.35
C GLY A 95 -11.99 5.14 -16.59
N ILE A 96 -11.20 4.86 -17.62
CA ILE A 96 -11.66 4.43 -18.94
C ILE A 96 -11.42 2.94 -19.22
N GLY A 97 -10.63 2.23 -18.39
CA GLY A 97 -10.31 0.83 -18.57
C GLY A 97 -9.46 0.55 -19.81
N ALA A 98 -8.32 1.23 -19.95
CA ALA A 98 -7.36 1.00 -21.01
C ALA A 98 -5.94 1.07 -20.47
N ALA A 99 -5.08 0.13 -20.91
CA ALA A 99 -3.64 0.23 -20.71
C ALA A 99 -3.05 1.22 -21.70
N ILE A 100 -2.17 2.11 -21.21
CA ILE A 100 -1.49 3.12 -22.03
C ILE A 100 0.03 3.01 -21.87
N ARG A 101 0.78 3.43 -22.88
CA ARG A 101 2.24 3.45 -22.87
C ARG A 101 2.76 4.64 -23.64
N TYR A 102 3.91 5.16 -23.18
CA TYR A 102 4.67 6.10 -24.00
C TYR A 102 5.16 5.44 -25.28
N TYR A 103 4.91 6.11 -26.41
CA TYR A 103 5.31 5.68 -27.75
C TYR A 103 6.37 6.65 -28.29
N GLU A 104 7.63 6.22 -28.20
CA GLU A 104 8.81 7.05 -28.48
C GLU A 104 8.78 7.63 -29.90
N ALA A 105 8.43 6.83 -30.92
CA ALA A 105 8.44 7.25 -32.31
C ALA A 105 7.51 8.44 -32.64
N LYS A 106 6.55 8.74 -31.79
CA LYS A 106 5.61 9.87 -31.96
C LYS A 106 5.69 10.88 -30.81
N ASP A 107 6.53 10.64 -29.81
CA ASP A 107 6.61 11.44 -28.59
C ASP A 107 5.24 11.66 -27.92
N ARG A 108 4.43 10.61 -27.87
CA ARG A 108 3.04 10.63 -27.41
C ARG A 108 2.73 9.38 -26.58
N ILE A 109 1.57 9.39 -25.94
CA ILE A 109 0.99 8.20 -25.28
C ILE A 109 0.10 7.47 -26.26
N ALA A 110 0.30 6.15 -26.38
CA ALA A 110 -0.54 5.27 -27.17
C ALA A 110 -1.38 4.35 -26.25
N VAL A 111 -2.57 4.01 -26.70
CA VAL A 111 -3.40 2.97 -26.09
C VAL A 111 -2.82 1.62 -26.50
N VAL A 112 -2.43 0.83 -25.50
CA VAL A 112 -1.90 -0.54 -25.70
C VAL A 112 -3.06 -1.52 -25.84
N GLU A 113 -4.01 -1.45 -24.89
CA GLU A 113 -5.13 -2.37 -24.84
C GLU A 113 -6.33 -1.71 -24.14
N PRO A 114 -7.43 -1.47 -24.85
CA PRO A 114 -8.70 -1.14 -24.21
C PRO A 114 -9.34 -2.44 -23.71
N THR A 115 -9.65 -2.51 -22.42
CA THR A 115 -10.24 -3.69 -21.78
C THR A 115 -11.69 -3.87 -22.25
N GLU A 116 -12.05 -5.06 -22.67
CA GLU A 116 -13.40 -5.40 -23.11
C GLU A 116 -14.45 -5.11 -22.02
N GLY A 117 -15.60 -4.54 -22.41
CA GLY A 117 -16.67 -4.14 -21.49
C GLY A 117 -16.38 -2.88 -20.68
N MET A 118 -15.24 -2.23 -20.91
CA MET A 118 -14.87 -0.97 -20.25
C MET A 118 -15.09 0.24 -21.16
N PRO A 119 -15.21 1.46 -20.58
CA PRO A 119 -15.62 2.66 -21.31
C PRO A 119 -14.84 2.98 -22.58
N ALA A 120 -13.53 2.75 -22.58
CA ALA A 120 -12.70 2.99 -23.77
C ALA A 120 -13.07 2.05 -24.91
N ALA A 121 -13.20 0.74 -24.63
CA ALA A 121 -13.59 -0.26 -25.61
C ALA A 121 -15.02 -0.03 -26.11
N GLU A 122 -15.96 0.25 -25.20
CA GLU A 122 -17.36 0.56 -25.55
C GLU A 122 -17.48 1.81 -26.42
N ALA A 123 -16.64 2.82 -26.23
CA ALA A 123 -16.60 4.02 -27.07
C ALA A 123 -15.95 3.78 -28.45
N GLY A 124 -15.28 2.63 -28.67
CA GLY A 124 -14.62 2.30 -29.92
C GLY A 124 -13.15 2.68 -30.01
N VAL A 125 -12.50 3.01 -28.87
CA VAL A 125 -11.03 3.17 -28.79
C VAL A 125 -10.37 1.83 -29.08
N LYS A 126 -9.25 1.86 -29.80
CA LYS A 126 -8.51 0.64 -30.23
C LYS A 126 -7.05 0.69 -29.78
N ALA A 127 -6.46 -0.49 -29.72
CA ALA A 127 -5.01 -0.61 -29.57
C ALA A 127 -4.29 0.12 -30.71
N GLY A 128 -3.26 0.88 -30.38
CA GLY A 128 -2.51 1.71 -31.32
C GLY A 128 -3.04 3.14 -31.48
N ASP A 129 -4.19 3.49 -30.91
CA ASP A 129 -4.67 4.88 -30.90
C ASP A 129 -3.71 5.76 -30.10
N ILE A 130 -3.27 6.89 -30.69
CA ILE A 130 -2.34 7.84 -30.09
C ILE A 130 -3.12 8.99 -29.47
N ILE A 131 -2.98 9.21 -28.18
CA ILE A 131 -3.74 10.24 -27.45
C ILE A 131 -3.21 11.62 -27.80
N LEU A 132 -4.10 12.49 -28.32
CA LEU A 132 -3.83 13.88 -28.65
C LEU A 132 -4.29 14.82 -27.57
N SER A 133 -5.56 14.67 -27.10
CA SER A 133 -6.12 15.50 -26.02
C SER A 133 -7.11 14.74 -25.17
N VAL A 134 -7.26 15.18 -23.91
CA VAL A 134 -8.19 14.66 -22.92
C VAL A 134 -8.98 15.83 -22.35
N GLY A 135 -10.31 15.82 -22.53
CA GLY A 135 -11.18 16.89 -22.03
C GLY A 135 -10.81 18.29 -22.57
N GLY A 136 -10.38 18.36 -23.83
CA GLY A 136 -9.95 19.60 -24.49
C GLY A 136 -8.52 20.05 -24.16
N LYS A 137 -7.82 19.39 -23.20
CA LYS A 137 -6.40 19.68 -22.90
C LYS A 137 -5.49 18.85 -23.78
N GLU A 138 -4.59 19.48 -24.50
CA GLU A 138 -3.59 18.79 -25.30
C GLU A 138 -2.58 18.02 -24.44
N MET A 139 -2.27 16.79 -24.84
CA MET A 139 -1.31 15.92 -24.16
C MET A 139 0.03 15.95 -24.90
N VAL A 140 0.87 16.90 -24.50
CA VAL A 140 2.22 17.09 -25.01
C VAL A 140 3.22 16.86 -23.90
N ARG A 141 4.33 16.15 -24.21
CA ARG A 141 5.36 15.82 -23.23
C ARG A 141 6.16 17.05 -22.79
N GLY A 142 6.55 17.92 -23.72
CA GLY A 142 7.48 19.01 -23.41
C GLY A 142 8.79 18.48 -22.83
N ASP A 143 9.26 19.08 -21.73
CA ASP A 143 10.52 18.70 -21.04
C ASP A 143 10.36 17.54 -20.03
N MET A 144 9.14 17.01 -19.84
CA MET A 144 8.89 15.91 -18.91
C MET A 144 9.57 14.62 -19.33
N LYS A 145 10.00 13.80 -18.36
CA LYS A 145 10.47 12.44 -18.63
C LYS A 145 9.30 11.56 -19.12
N PRO A 146 9.57 10.49 -19.91
CA PRO A 146 8.51 9.61 -20.42
C PRO A 146 7.55 9.06 -19.35
N GLN A 147 8.08 8.67 -18.17
CA GLN A 147 7.28 8.20 -17.06
C GLN A 147 6.36 9.28 -16.50
N GLU A 148 6.88 10.47 -16.27
CA GLU A 148 6.15 11.63 -15.78
C GLU A 148 5.00 12.01 -16.73
N PHE A 149 5.29 12.03 -18.03
CA PHE A 149 4.28 12.27 -19.06
C PHE A 149 3.20 11.17 -19.07
N SER A 150 3.59 9.90 -18.92
CA SER A 150 2.64 8.79 -18.83
C SER A 150 1.73 8.94 -17.62
N SER A 151 2.27 9.33 -16.45
CA SER A 151 1.49 9.59 -15.23
C SER A 151 0.50 10.74 -15.44
N LYS A 152 0.96 11.87 -16.00
CA LYS A 152 0.10 13.03 -16.32
C LYS A 152 -1.08 12.66 -17.22
N VAL A 153 -0.85 11.87 -18.27
CA VAL A 153 -1.94 11.45 -19.17
C VAL A 153 -2.87 10.45 -18.46
N SER A 154 -2.31 9.53 -17.66
CA SER A 154 -3.10 8.61 -16.85
C SER A 154 -4.02 9.35 -15.88
N GLU A 155 -3.51 10.36 -15.17
CA GLU A 155 -4.30 11.22 -14.29
C GLU A 155 -5.41 11.96 -15.03
N ALA A 156 -5.15 12.51 -16.21
CA ALA A 156 -6.16 13.18 -17.03
C ALA A 156 -7.29 12.22 -17.48
N LEU A 157 -6.97 10.96 -17.75
CA LEU A 157 -7.96 9.92 -18.11
C LEU A 157 -8.79 9.47 -16.91
N ARG A 158 -8.24 9.56 -15.68
CA ARG A 158 -8.93 9.24 -14.43
C ARG A 158 -9.84 10.37 -13.98
N GLY A 159 -10.66 10.11 -12.99
CA GLY A 159 -11.55 11.07 -12.34
C GLY A 159 -12.78 10.38 -11.76
N GLU A 160 -13.73 11.16 -11.26
CA GLU A 160 -14.92 10.59 -10.62
C GLU A 160 -15.75 9.74 -11.59
N PRO A 161 -16.18 8.53 -11.18
CA PRO A 161 -17.09 7.71 -11.97
C PRO A 161 -18.37 8.47 -12.31
N GLY A 162 -18.87 8.30 -13.54
CA GLY A 162 -20.04 9.00 -14.06
C GLY A 162 -19.71 10.33 -14.74
N THR A 163 -18.51 10.91 -14.56
CA THR A 163 -18.08 12.09 -15.31
C THR A 163 -17.70 11.73 -16.74
N SER A 164 -17.96 12.65 -17.68
CA SER A 164 -17.68 12.43 -19.10
C SER A 164 -16.70 13.45 -19.65
N PHE A 165 -15.92 13.03 -20.63
CA PHE A 165 -15.02 13.91 -21.38
C PHE A 165 -14.88 13.43 -22.83
N VAL A 166 -14.29 14.28 -23.69
CA VAL A 166 -13.94 13.92 -25.06
C VAL A 166 -12.47 13.51 -25.10
N LEU A 167 -12.20 12.28 -25.55
CA LEU A 167 -10.87 11.79 -25.87
C LEU A 167 -10.61 11.96 -27.36
N LYS A 168 -9.59 12.74 -27.72
CA LYS A 168 -9.15 12.91 -29.10
C LYS A 168 -7.90 12.07 -29.35
N VAL A 169 -7.93 11.25 -30.37
CA VAL A 169 -6.83 10.37 -30.74
C VAL A 169 -6.47 10.47 -32.20
N LEU A 170 -5.24 10.14 -32.53
CA LEU A 170 -4.77 9.86 -33.89
C LEU A 170 -4.74 8.34 -34.05
N ARG A 171 -5.58 7.81 -34.93
CA ARG A 171 -5.62 6.37 -35.29
C ARG A 171 -4.76 6.12 -36.50
N PRO A 172 -3.63 5.37 -36.38
CA PRO A 172 -2.85 4.97 -37.52
C PRO A 172 -3.64 4.02 -38.42
N LEU A 173 -3.63 4.26 -39.71
CA LEU A 173 -4.13 3.38 -40.78
C LEU A 173 -2.93 2.88 -41.61
N LYS A 174 -3.16 1.89 -42.49
CA LYS A 174 -2.09 1.24 -43.23
C LYS A 174 -1.18 2.22 -44.03
N ASN A 175 -1.75 3.28 -44.60
CA ASN A 175 -1.04 4.29 -45.40
C ASN A 175 -1.36 5.74 -44.99
N ASP A 176 -2.08 5.96 -43.89
CA ASP A 176 -2.59 7.25 -43.47
C ASP A 176 -2.83 7.27 -41.95
N SER A 177 -3.39 8.35 -41.43
CA SER A 177 -3.86 8.45 -40.05
C SER A 177 -5.10 9.30 -39.99
N THR A 178 -6.03 8.96 -39.11
CA THR A 178 -7.29 9.69 -38.95
C THR A 178 -7.42 10.16 -37.51
N VAL A 179 -7.78 11.44 -37.35
CA VAL A 179 -8.15 11.99 -36.04
C VAL A 179 -9.57 11.59 -35.72
N MET A 180 -9.76 11.01 -34.53
CA MET A 180 -11.06 10.58 -34.03
C MET A 180 -11.33 11.17 -32.65
N GLU A 181 -12.60 11.40 -32.35
CA GLU A 181 -13.06 11.90 -31.07
C GLU A 181 -14.06 10.91 -30.47
N PHE A 182 -13.87 10.58 -29.19
CA PHE A 182 -14.71 9.64 -28.45
C PHE A 182 -15.23 10.34 -27.19
N LYS A 183 -16.54 10.40 -27.01
CA LYS A 183 -17.13 10.76 -25.72
C LYS A 183 -17.07 9.56 -24.80
N ILE A 184 -16.30 9.67 -23.72
CA ILE A 184 -16.09 8.59 -22.75
C ILE A 184 -16.67 9.01 -21.41
N THR A 185 -17.46 8.14 -20.79
CA THR A 185 -17.95 8.29 -19.42
C THR A 185 -17.15 7.37 -18.52
N ARG A 186 -16.47 7.94 -17.50
CA ARG A 186 -15.67 7.15 -16.55
C ARG A 186 -16.55 6.19 -15.76
N LYS A 187 -16.07 4.99 -15.57
CA LYS A 187 -16.68 3.96 -14.69
C LYS A 187 -15.72 3.59 -13.57
N ASN A 188 -16.22 2.92 -12.53
CA ASN A 188 -15.38 2.26 -11.55
C ASN A 188 -14.63 1.11 -12.24
N ILE A 189 -13.32 1.24 -12.33
CA ILE A 189 -12.42 0.21 -12.84
C ILE A 189 -11.80 -0.49 -11.64
N ARG A 190 -11.76 -1.81 -11.66
CA ARG A 190 -11.05 -2.60 -10.66
C ARG A 190 -9.77 -3.16 -11.26
N THR A 191 -8.66 -2.88 -10.62
CA THR A 191 -7.38 -3.50 -10.98
C THR A 191 -7.44 -4.98 -10.68
N ASN A 192 -7.00 -5.82 -11.61
CA ASN A 192 -6.93 -7.26 -11.39
C ASN A 192 -5.71 -7.60 -10.52
N PRO A 193 -5.89 -8.07 -9.27
CA PRO A 193 -4.77 -8.41 -8.39
C PRO A 193 -4.05 -9.69 -8.81
N VAL A 194 -4.68 -10.54 -9.63
CA VAL A 194 -4.12 -11.79 -10.20
C VAL A 194 -3.94 -11.63 -11.70
N PRO A 195 -2.87 -10.93 -12.15
CA PRO A 195 -2.70 -10.60 -13.58
C PRO A 195 -2.50 -11.82 -14.45
N TYR A 196 -1.98 -12.90 -13.90
CA TYR A 196 -1.76 -14.14 -14.64
C TYR A 196 -1.82 -15.38 -13.73
N TYR A 197 -2.42 -16.45 -14.22
CA TYR A 197 -2.29 -17.81 -13.67
C TYR A 197 -2.43 -18.84 -14.80
N GLY A 198 -1.73 -19.96 -14.67
CA GLY A 198 -1.73 -21.01 -15.68
C GLY A 198 -0.92 -22.23 -15.27
N MET A 199 -1.00 -23.28 -16.07
CA MET A 199 -0.13 -24.45 -15.92
C MET A 199 1.22 -24.18 -16.59
N VAL A 200 2.32 -24.35 -15.86
CA VAL A 200 3.69 -24.20 -16.40
C VAL A 200 4.18 -25.50 -17.04
N LYS A 201 3.82 -26.62 -16.41
CA LYS A 201 4.02 -27.99 -16.87
C LYS A 201 2.79 -28.81 -16.49
N ASP A 202 2.73 -30.06 -16.92
CA ASP A 202 1.57 -30.96 -16.79
C ASP A 202 0.93 -31.00 -15.40
N SER A 203 1.69 -30.72 -14.34
CA SER A 203 1.20 -30.78 -12.96
C SER A 203 1.60 -29.58 -12.07
N ILE A 204 2.22 -28.56 -12.65
CA ILE A 204 2.68 -27.37 -11.90
C ILE A 204 1.81 -26.17 -12.26
N GLY A 205 1.03 -25.69 -11.31
CA GLY A 205 0.33 -24.43 -11.41
C GLY A 205 1.25 -23.25 -11.09
N TYR A 206 1.04 -22.13 -11.76
CA TYR A 206 1.68 -20.85 -11.49
C TYR A 206 0.61 -19.79 -11.31
N LEU A 207 0.76 -18.94 -10.27
CA LEU A 207 -0.16 -17.87 -9.95
C LEU A 207 0.61 -16.64 -9.51
N ALA A 208 0.48 -15.54 -10.28
CA ALA A 208 1.05 -14.25 -9.94
C ALA A 208 0.04 -13.39 -9.19
N LEU A 209 0.45 -12.79 -8.07
CA LEU A 209 -0.32 -11.83 -7.30
C LEU A 209 0.45 -10.51 -7.26
N SER A 210 -0.14 -9.45 -7.82
CA SER A 210 0.51 -8.14 -7.96
C SER A 210 0.21 -7.17 -6.80
N SER A 211 -0.87 -7.38 -6.06
CA SER A 211 -1.27 -6.51 -4.92
C SER A 211 -2.29 -7.19 -4.01
N PHE A 212 -2.38 -6.71 -2.77
CA PHE A 212 -3.38 -7.16 -1.80
C PHE A 212 -4.47 -6.10 -1.64
N THR A 213 -5.19 -5.84 -2.72
CA THR A 213 -6.37 -4.96 -2.71
C THR A 213 -7.62 -5.72 -2.23
N GLU A 214 -8.71 -4.99 -2.01
CA GLU A 214 -9.99 -5.55 -1.58
C GLU A 214 -10.44 -6.73 -2.46
N ASN A 215 -10.75 -7.88 -1.86
CA ASN A 215 -11.11 -9.15 -2.48
C ASN A 215 -10.00 -9.85 -3.30
N SER A 216 -8.74 -9.48 -3.12
CA SER A 216 -7.62 -10.18 -3.79
C SER A 216 -7.53 -11.65 -3.40
N ALA A 217 -7.79 -11.99 -2.13
CA ALA A 217 -7.83 -13.38 -1.66
C ALA A 217 -8.93 -14.20 -2.33
N LYS A 218 -10.08 -13.59 -2.63
CA LYS A 218 -11.16 -14.24 -3.36
C LYS A 218 -10.76 -14.56 -4.81
N ASP A 219 -10.12 -13.61 -5.50
CA ASP A 219 -9.66 -13.81 -6.86
C ASP A 219 -8.53 -14.85 -6.91
N PHE A 220 -7.60 -14.76 -5.96
CA PHE A 220 -6.53 -15.73 -5.78
C PHE A 220 -7.09 -17.14 -5.54
N LYS A 221 -8.06 -17.30 -4.63
CA LYS A 221 -8.74 -18.57 -4.35
C LYS A 221 -9.40 -19.14 -5.60
N LYS A 222 -10.08 -18.30 -6.38
CA LYS A 222 -10.71 -18.71 -7.64
C LYS A 222 -9.67 -19.26 -8.61
N ALA A 223 -8.59 -18.53 -8.86
CA ALA A 223 -7.51 -18.96 -9.75
C ALA A 223 -6.86 -20.26 -9.26
N PHE A 224 -6.63 -20.40 -7.95
CA PHE A 224 -6.08 -21.62 -7.35
C PHE A 224 -7.00 -22.83 -7.57
N ILE A 225 -8.30 -22.71 -7.35
CA ILE A 225 -9.28 -23.79 -7.58
C ILE A 225 -9.29 -24.19 -9.05
N GLU A 226 -9.25 -23.24 -9.98
CA GLU A 226 -9.21 -23.54 -11.44
C GLU A 226 -7.91 -24.27 -11.81
N LEU A 227 -6.75 -23.90 -11.23
CA LEU A 227 -5.51 -24.65 -11.45
C LEU A 227 -5.60 -26.08 -10.93
N LYS A 228 -6.22 -26.30 -9.75
CA LYS A 228 -6.47 -27.65 -9.24
C LYS A 228 -7.37 -28.47 -10.18
N GLN A 229 -8.43 -27.88 -10.71
CA GLN A 229 -9.32 -28.52 -11.68
C GLN A 229 -8.59 -28.88 -12.97
N LYS A 230 -7.58 -28.09 -13.37
CA LYS A 230 -6.70 -28.38 -14.52
C LYS A 230 -5.61 -29.42 -14.20
N GLY A 231 -5.59 -29.99 -13.00
CA GLY A 231 -4.68 -31.06 -12.58
C GLY A 231 -3.39 -30.58 -11.91
N ALA A 232 -3.31 -29.37 -11.41
CA ALA A 232 -2.14 -28.90 -10.64
C ALA A 232 -1.95 -29.75 -9.38
N LYS A 233 -0.77 -30.33 -9.23
CA LYS A 233 -0.32 -31.12 -8.06
C LYS A 233 0.70 -30.37 -7.20
N SER A 234 1.21 -29.25 -7.69
CA SER A 234 2.05 -28.28 -6.97
C SER A 234 1.76 -26.87 -7.47
N LEU A 235 2.09 -25.85 -6.67
CA LEU A 235 1.80 -24.46 -6.99
C LEU A 235 3.01 -23.58 -6.76
N ILE A 236 3.29 -22.70 -7.72
CA ILE A 236 4.20 -21.59 -7.61
C ILE A 236 3.36 -20.32 -7.41
N ILE A 237 3.58 -19.63 -6.28
CA ILE A 237 2.99 -18.33 -5.97
C ILE A 237 4.07 -17.28 -6.25
N ASP A 238 3.81 -16.34 -7.17
CA ASP A 238 4.76 -15.29 -7.48
C ASP A 238 4.35 -13.96 -6.81
N LEU A 239 5.18 -13.53 -5.84
CA LEU A 239 5.06 -12.28 -5.10
C LEU A 239 6.19 -11.30 -5.44
N ARG A 240 6.96 -11.55 -6.50
CA ARG A 240 7.99 -10.61 -6.95
C ARG A 240 7.33 -9.29 -7.38
N ASP A 241 7.96 -8.18 -7.02
CA ASP A 241 7.50 -6.81 -7.29
C ASP A 241 6.14 -6.46 -6.65
N ASN A 242 5.64 -7.29 -5.72
CA ASN A 242 4.41 -7.03 -4.97
C ASN A 242 4.71 -6.28 -3.66
N GLY A 243 4.41 -4.98 -3.61
CA GLY A 243 4.61 -4.11 -2.45
C GLY A 243 3.67 -4.36 -1.26
N GLY A 244 2.75 -5.34 -1.37
CA GLY A 244 1.81 -5.69 -0.30
C GLY A 244 0.41 -5.09 -0.48
N GLY A 245 -0.18 -4.65 0.63
CA GLY A 245 -1.55 -4.11 0.73
C GLY A 245 -2.24 -4.53 2.02
N SER A 246 -3.46 -5.04 1.92
CA SER A 246 -4.29 -5.42 3.06
C SER A 246 -3.73 -6.64 3.82
N LEU A 247 -3.56 -6.47 5.14
CA LEU A 247 -3.14 -7.53 6.05
C LEU A 247 -4.19 -8.66 6.11
N SER A 248 -5.48 -8.33 6.12
CA SER A 248 -6.55 -9.33 6.14
C SER A 248 -6.55 -10.21 4.89
N GLU A 249 -6.34 -9.62 3.71
CA GLU A 249 -6.24 -10.38 2.47
C GLU A 249 -5.03 -11.35 2.48
N ALA A 250 -3.90 -10.93 3.09
CA ALA A 250 -2.74 -11.82 3.27
C ALA A 250 -3.08 -13.01 4.18
N VAL A 251 -3.76 -12.77 5.31
CA VAL A 251 -4.21 -13.84 6.22
C VAL A 251 -5.17 -14.80 5.50
N ASP A 252 -6.10 -14.28 4.72
CA ASP A 252 -7.07 -15.09 3.97
C ASP A 252 -6.39 -15.93 2.87
N ILE A 253 -5.33 -15.44 2.24
CA ILE A 253 -4.54 -16.23 1.29
C ILE A 253 -3.78 -17.35 2.01
N VAL A 254 -3.12 -17.07 3.14
CA VAL A 254 -2.45 -18.11 3.93
C VAL A 254 -3.46 -19.15 4.41
N ASN A 255 -4.68 -18.74 4.77
CA ASN A 255 -5.76 -19.65 5.19
C ASN A 255 -6.16 -20.69 4.13
N LEU A 256 -5.84 -20.48 2.87
CA LEU A 256 -6.10 -21.50 1.84
C LEU A 256 -5.28 -22.76 2.04
N TYR A 257 -4.14 -22.66 2.75
CA TYR A 257 -3.10 -23.70 2.84
C TYR A 257 -2.81 -24.19 4.26
N VAL A 258 -3.38 -23.56 5.28
CA VAL A 258 -3.13 -23.93 6.69
C VAL A 258 -4.46 -24.12 7.43
N PRO A 259 -4.50 -24.94 8.50
CA PRO A 259 -5.72 -25.24 9.25
C PRO A 259 -6.38 -23.99 9.82
N LYS A 260 -7.68 -24.06 10.03
CA LYS A 260 -8.45 -23.05 10.74
C LYS A 260 -7.95 -22.86 12.18
N GLY A 261 -7.94 -21.61 12.66
CA GLY A 261 -7.51 -21.24 14.02
C GLY A 261 -6.02 -20.99 14.15
N GLN A 262 -5.22 -21.19 13.07
CA GLN A 262 -3.78 -20.93 13.06
C GLN A 262 -3.53 -19.42 13.18
N GLU A 263 -2.68 -19.01 14.13
CA GLU A 263 -2.20 -17.63 14.22
C GLU A 263 -1.20 -17.35 13.11
N ILE A 264 -1.47 -16.29 12.33
CA ILE A 264 -0.65 -15.92 11.15
C ILE A 264 0.16 -14.67 11.44
N VAL A 265 -0.43 -13.68 12.11
CA VAL A 265 0.26 -12.44 12.42
C VAL A 265 -0.28 -11.82 13.71
N VAL A 266 0.65 -11.29 14.51
CA VAL A 266 0.34 -10.51 15.71
C VAL A 266 0.80 -9.07 15.49
N THR A 267 -0.04 -8.10 15.79
CA THR A 267 0.34 -6.69 15.78
C THR A 267 0.59 -6.18 17.20
N LYS A 268 1.67 -5.41 17.39
CA LYS A 268 2.01 -4.76 18.66
C LYS A 268 2.21 -3.28 18.44
N GLY A 269 1.40 -2.47 19.09
CA GLY A 269 1.42 -1.02 19.02
C GLY A 269 1.42 -0.38 20.39
N LYS A 270 1.56 0.95 20.45
CA LYS A 270 1.61 1.74 21.67
C LYS A 270 0.30 1.68 22.47
N VAL A 271 -0.83 1.68 21.77
CA VAL A 271 -2.16 1.66 22.36
C VAL A 271 -2.83 0.31 22.14
N ARG A 272 -3.75 -0.08 23.05
CA ARG A 272 -4.44 -1.38 22.98
C ARG A 272 -5.16 -1.61 21.66
N GLN A 273 -5.75 -0.56 21.08
CA GLN A 273 -6.46 -0.61 19.79
C GLN A 273 -5.54 -0.94 18.59
N ALA A 274 -4.24 -0.75 18.74
CA ALA A 274 -3.21 -1.07 17.73
C ALA A 274 -2.58 -2.45 17.92
N GLN A 275 -3.12 -3.25 18.88
CA GLN A 275 -2.68 -4.61 19.15
C GLN A 275 -3.74 -5.60 18.68
N GLY A 276 -3.33 -6.69 18.07
CA GLY A 276 -4.24 -7.71 17.56
C GLY A 276 -3.54 -9.02 17.23
N SER A 277 -4.30 -10.10 17.22
CA SER A 277 -3.89 -11.41 16.72
C SER A 277 -4.83 -11.80 15.58
N TYR A 278 -4.26 -12.09 14.43
CA TYR A 278 -4.98 -12.45 13.22
C TYR A 278 -4.78 -13.94 12.96
N LYS A 279 -5.89 -14.67 13.00
CA LYS A 279 -5.92 -16.12 12.82
C LYS A 279 -6.75 -16.49 11.62
N THR A 280 -6.45 -17.64 11.03
CA THR A 280 -7.26 -18.23 9.97
C THR A 280 -8.67 -18.51 10.47
N GLN A 281 -9.69 -18.13 9.69
CA GLN A 281 -11.10 -18.20 10.09
C GLN A 281 -11.86 -19.32 9.37
N ASN A 282 -11.39 -19.73 8.20
CA ASN A 282 -12.08 -20.65 7.31
C ASN A 282 -11.36 -22.01 7.24
N GLU A 283 -12.09 -23.04 6.82
CA GLU A 283 -11.47 -24.30 6.44
C GLU A 283 -10.55 -24.08 5.21
N PRO A 284 -9.36 -24.68 5.19
CA PRO A 284 -8.40 -24.55 4.10
C PRO A 284 -8.93 -25.20 2.82
N VAL A 285 -8.39 -24.75 1.68
CA VAL A 285 -8.68 -25.39 0.38
C VAL A 285 -7.81 -26.64 0.20
N ASP A 286 -6.53 -26.54 0.57
CA ASP A 286 -5.59 -27.66 0.44
C ASP A 286 -4.37 -27.47 1.34
N THR A 287 -4.25 -28.30 2.35
CA THR A 287 -3.10 -28.28 3.29
C THR A 287 -1.92 -29.12 2.83
N GLN A 288 -2.04 -29.85 1.72
CA GLN A 288 -1.04 -30.84 1.31
C GLN A 288 -0.31 -30.46 0.00
N ILE A 289 -0.92 -29.62 -0.85
CA ILE A 289 -0.29 -29.25 -2.13
C ILE A 289 1.09 -28.63 -1.89
N PRO A 290 2.19 -29.12 -2.51
CA PRO A 290 3.50 -28.51 -2.43
C PRO A 290 3.48 -27.07 -2.93
N LEU A 291 4.07 -26.13 -2.17
CA LEU A 291 4.11 -24.71 -2.46
C LEU A 291 5.54 -24.19 -2.61
N ALA A 292 5.77 -23.39 -3.64
CA ALA A 292 6.93 -22.53 -3.77
C ALA A 292 6.48 -21.08 -3.86
N VAL A 293 7.10 -20.17 -3.10
CA VAL A 293 6.80 -18.73 -3.11
C VAL A 293 8.01 -17.99 -3.68
N LEU A 294 7.82 -17.29 -4.80
CA LEU A 294 8.85 -16.47 -5.44
C LEU A 294 8.82 -15.07 -4.84
N VAL A 295 9.98 -14.57 -4.45
CA VAL A 295 10.15 -13.25 -3.81
C VAL A 295 11.38 -12.51 -4.36
N ASN A 296 11.39 -11.17 -4.22
CA ASN A 296 12.55 -10.33 -4.53
C ASN A 296 12.63 -9.11 -3.60
N GLY A 297 13.59 -8.23 -3.83
CA GLY A 297 13.81 -7.02 -3.03
C GLY A 297 12.64 -6.02 -3.01
N ALA A 298 11.69 -6.11 -3.94
CA ALA A 298 10.47 -5.31 -3.97
C ALA A 298 9.26 -6.00 -3.34
N THR A 299 9.38 -7.31 -2.96
CA THR A 299 8.37 -8.02 -2.18
C THR A 299 8.30 -7.43 -0.77
N ALA A 300 7.15 -6.82 -0.39
CA ALA A 300 7.04 -6.07 0.86
C ALA A 300 5.71 -6.29 1.61
N SER A 301 5.72 -6.03 2.93
CA SER A 301 4.51 -5.91 3.77
C SER A 301 3.61 -7.17 3.72
N ALA A 302 2.35 -7.08 3.23
CA ALA A 302 1.43 -8.22 3.13
C ALA A 302 2.02 -9.41 2.36
N SER A 303 2.86 -9.16 1.34
CA SER A 303 3.61 -10.21 0.63
C SER A 303 4.61 -10.92 1.54
N GLU A 304 5.23 -10.18 2.47
CA GLU A 304 6.15 -10.74 3.47
C GLU A 304 5.40 -11.50 4.56
N ILE A 305 4.15 -11.11 4.86
CA ILE A 305 3.28 -11.89 5.74
C ILE A 305 2.98 -13.25 5.10
N VAL A 306 2.57 -13.28 3.82
CA VAL A 306 2.27 -14.54 3.13
C VAL A 306 3.52 -15.43 3.03
N SER A 307 4.61 -14.91 2.47
CA SER A 307 5.83 -15.71 2.27
C SER A 307 6.44 -16.15 3.60
N GLY A 308 6.54 -15.23 4.58
CA GLY A 308 7.14 -15.53 5.88
C GLY A 308 6.28 -16.44 6.74
N SER A 309 4.95 -16.29 6.74
CA SER A 309 4.07 -17.18 7.51
C SER A 309 4.03 -18.59 6.93
N LEU A 310 3.97 -18.74 5.61
CA LEU A 310 4.05 -20.06 4.97
C LEU A 310 5.41 -20.72 5.20
N GLN A 311 6.50 -19.96 5.26
CA GLN A 311 7.83 -20.46 5.63
C GLN A 311 7.88 -20.89 7.09
N ASP A 312 7.45 -20.03 8.03
CA ASP A 312 7.50 -20.30 9.47
C ASP A 312 6.64 -21.52 9.89
N LEU A 313 5.61 -21.82 9.10
CA LEU A 313 4.71 -22.96 9.31
C LEU A 313 5.15 -24.21 8.52
N ASP A 314 6.36 -24.23 7.96
CA ASP A 314 6.90 -25.31 7.11
C ASP A 314 5.93 -25.71 5.98
N ARG A 315 5.20 -24.72 5.43
CA ARG A 315 4.16 -24.97 4.45
C ARG A 315 4.61 -24.68 3.02
N ALA A 316 5.63 -23.83 2.86
CA ALA A 316 6.16 -23.47 1.55
C ALA A 316 7.68 -23.28 1.57
N VAL A 317 8.31 -23.56 0.43
CA VAL A 317 9.69 -23.13 0.16
C VAL A 317 9.67 -21.72 -0.42
N VAL A 318 10.43 -20.80 0.18
CA VAL A 318 10.61 -19.43 -0.32
C VAL A 318 11.85 -19.36 -1.19
N ILE A 319 11.69 -18.88 -2.44
CA ILE A 319 12.75 -18.84 -3.45
C ILE A 319 12.94 -17.42 -3.96
N GLY A 320 14.17 -16.94 -3.99
CA GLY A 320 14.50 -15.61 -4.53
C GLY A 320 15.53 -14.87 -3.71
N SER A 321 15.52 -13.55 -3.82
CA SER A 321 16.38 -12.66 -3.05
C SER A 321 15.70 -12.19 -1.78
N ARG A 322 16.49 -11.60 -0.85
CA ARG A 322 15.96 -10.99 0.38
C ARG A 322 14.86 -9.99 0.06
N THR A 323 13.74 -10.08 0.79
CA THR A 323 12.59 -9.19 0.67
C THR A 323 12.89 -7.79 1.24
N PHE A 324 11.97 -6.87 1.05
CA PHE A 324 12.11 -5.45 1.41
C PHE A 324 12.34 -5.26 2.92
N GLY A 325 11.59 -5.95 3.75
CA GLY A 325 11.66 -5.85 5.21
C GLY A 325 10.75 -4.75 5.78
N LYS A 326 9.49 -4.67 5.34
CA LYS A 326 8.47 -3.75 5.88
C LYS A 326 7.57 -4.48 6.87
N GLY A 327 7.84 -4.32 8.16
CA GLY A 327 7.07 -4.89 9.28
C GLY A 327 6.21 -3.86 10.03
N LEU A 328 5.85 -2.76 9.39
CA LEU A 328 5.04 -1.67 9.95
C LEU A 328 3.61 -1.72 9.41
N VAL A 329 2.63 -1.50 10.31
CA VAL A 329 1.21 -1.43 9.99
C VAL A 329 0.74 0.02 10.04
N GLN A 330 0.18 0.50 8.93
CA GLN A 330 -0.46 1.80 8.87
C GLN A 330 -1.97 1.66 9.08
N THR A 331 -2.55 2.63 9.77
CA THR A 331 -3.99 2.82 9.87
C THR A 331 -4.37 4.19 9.30
N ILE A 332 -5.56 4.23 8.72
CA ILE A 332 -6.14 5.45 8.15
C ILE A 332 -6.97 6.13 9.23
N ARG A 333 -6.71 7.41 9.46
CA ARG A 333 -7.40 8.25 10.44
C ARG A 333 -7.99 9.46 9.72
N PRO A 334 -9.33 9.64 9.75
CA PRO A 334 -9.93 10.84 9.19
C PRO A 334 -9.52 12.07 10.01
N LEU A 335 -9.28 13.16 9.33
CA LEU A 335 -8.97 14.48 9.91
C LEU A 335 -10.07 15.49 9.54
N PRO A 336 -10.12 16.65 10.20
CA PRO A 336 -10.98 17.76 9.78
C PRO A 336 -10.75 18.14 8.31
N TYR A 337 -11.76 18.79 7.70
CA TYR A 337 -11.73 19.25 6.31
C TYR A 337 -11.43 18.12 5.32
N ASN A 338 -12.03 16.95 5.53
CA ASN A 338 -11.92 15.76 4.68
C ASN A 338 -10.48 15.24 4.47
N GLY A 339 -9.50 15.80 5.16
CA GLY A 339 -8.13 15.30 5.15
C GLY A 339 -8.02 13.92 5.80
N THR A 340 -6.93 13.23 5.53
CA THR A 340 -6.68 11.88 6.05
C THR A 340 -5.22 11.71 6.46
N LEU A 341 -5.00 11.11 7.62
CA LEU A 341 -3.67 10.70 8.08
C LEU A 341 -3.54 9.18 7.96
N LYS A 342 -2.61 8.73 7.14
CA LYS A 342 -2.12 7.35 7.13
C LYS A 342 -0.96 7.27 8.12
N VAL A 343 -1.16 6.66 9.28
CA VAL A 343 -0.18 6.66 10.37
C VAL A 343 0.24 5.26 10.75
N THR A 344 1.55 5.07 10.96
CA THR A 344 2.11 3.83 11.50
C THR A 344 1.71 3.67 12.96
N THR A 345 0.93 2.64 13.27
CA THR A 345 0.37 2.39 14.60
C THR A 345 0.95 1.18 15.29
N SER A 346 1.53 0.22 14.55
CA SER A 346 2.07 -1.02 15.12
C SER A 346 3.15 -1.65 14.24
N LYS A 347 3.89 -2.58 14.85
CA LYS A 347 4.74 -3.56 14.17
C LYS A 347 4.02 -4.89 14.13
N TYR A 348 4.28 -5.70 13.10
CA TYR A 348 3.73 -7.05 13.04
C TYR A 348 4.81 -8.13 13.16
N TYR A 349 4.37 -9.27 13.69
CA TYR A 349 5.18 -10.43 13.99
C TYR A 349 4.51 -11.65 13.38
N ILE A 350 5.24 -12.45 12.62
CA ILE A 350 4.76 -13.66 11.96
C ILE A 350 4.83 -14.88 12.90
N PRO A 351 4.36 -16.08 12.53
CA PRO A 351 4.16 -17.20 13.46
C PRO A 351 5.37 -17.58 14.33
N SER A 352 6.57 -17.46 13.84
CA SER A 352 7.79 -17.67 14.61
C SER A 352 8.06 -16.63 15.69
N GLY A 353 7.27 -15.53 15.74
CA GLY A 353 7.50 -14.40 16.64
C GLY A 353 8.52 -13.39 16.14
N ARG A 354 9.12 -13.59 14.97
CA ARG A 354 10.05 -12.62 14.37
C ARG A 354 9.32 -11.41 13.80
N CYS A 355 9.90 -10.24 13.99
CA CYS A 355 9.48 -9.00 13.34
C CYS A 355 10.21 -8.86 12.00
N ILE A 356 9.48 -8.66 10.92
CA ILE A 356 10.07 -8.53 9.58
C ILE A 356 10.76 -7.18 9.36
N GLN A 357 10.47 -6.16 10.19
CA GLN A 357 10.99 -4.80 10.02
C GLN A 357 12.52 -4.76 9.95
N ALA A 358 13.05 -4.34 8.81
CA ALA A 358 14.50 -4.31 8.57
C ALA A 358 15.17 -2.98 8.96
N ILE A 359 14.41 -1.88 9.05
CA ILE A 359 14.92 -0.54 9.33
C ILE A 359 14.35 -0.04 10.65
N ASP A 360 15.21 0.44 11.56
CA ASP A 360 14.77 1.09 12.80
C ASP A 360 14.68 2.60 12.63
N TYR A 361 13.50 3.07 12.24
CA TYR A 361 13.23 4.50 12.05
C TYR A 361 13.26 5.31 13.35
N ALA A 362 13.22 4.67 14.52
CA ALA A 362 13.32 5.34 15.80
C ALA A 362 14.77 5.76 16.14
N LYS A 363 15.75 5.14 15.47
CA LYS A 363 17.17 5.45 15.64
C LYS A 363 17.70 6.08 14.36
N ARG A 364 17.91 7.40 14.43
CA ARG A 364 18.52 8.17 13.34
C ARG A 364 19.96 8.50 13.67
N ASN A 365 20.82 8.46 12.66
CA ASN A 365 22.18 8.95 12.73
C ASN A 365 22.19 10.50 12.82
N ALA A 366 23.33 11.09 13.15
CA ALA A 366 23.47 12.54 13.24
C ALA A 366 23.17 13.28 11.92
N ASP A 367 23.33 12.61 10.78
CA ASP A 367 23.00 13.11 9.43
C ASP A 367 21.52 12.88 9.02
N GLY A 368 20.69 12.36 9.94
CA GLY A 368 19.28 12.04 9.70
C GLY A 368 19.02 10.70 8.98
N SER A 369 20.07 10.01 8.53
CA SER A 369 19.95 8.69 7.91
C SER A 369 19.47 7.63 8.92
N VAL A 370 18.87 6.54 8.42
CA VAL A 370 18.40 5.43 9.23
C VAL A 370 19.22 4.18 8.94
N ALA A 371 19.57 3.44 9.98
CA ALA A 371 20.32 2.21 9.85
C ALA A 371 19.39 1.00 9.68
N ARG A 372 19.86 0.03 8.91
CA ARG A 372 19.25 -1.30 8.89
C ARG A 372 19.54 -2.01 10.22
N ILE A 373 18.56 -2.73 10.74
CA ILE A 373 18.75 -3.58 11.94
C ILE A 373 19.79 -4.64 11.58
N PRO A 374 20.89 -4.76 12.33
CA PRO A 374 21.92 -5.78 12.07
C PRO A 374 21.32 -7.19 12.09
N ASP A 375 21.78 -8.04 11.18
CA ASP A 375 21.29 -9.42 11.09
C ASP A 375 21.57 -10.21 12.39
N SER A 376 22.61 -9.86 13.14
CA SER A 376 22.90 -10.44 14.47
C SER A 376 21.84 -10.16 15.54
N LEU A 377 20.99 -9.14 15.33
CA LEU A 377 19.86 -8.80 16.22
C LEU A 377 18.53 -9.35 15.68
N THR A 378 18.51 -9.95 14.51
CA THR A 378 17.35 -10.65 13.98
C THR A 378 17.45 -12.12 14.39
N THR A 379 16.35 -12.69 14.86
CA THR A 379 16.30 -14.13 15.18
C THR A 379 16.48 -14.91 13.88
N VAL A 380 17.52 -15.75 13.83
CA VAL A 380 17.72 -16.67 12.71
C VAL A 380 16.79 -17.86 12.92
N PHE A 381 15.88 -18.06 11.99
CA PHE A 381 14.98 -19.20 11.98
C PHE A 381 15.46 -20.24 10.96
N HIS A 382 15.57 -21.47 11.40
CA HIS A 382 15.72 -22.63 10.52
C HIS A 382 14.37 -23.32 10.47
N THR A 383 13.80 -23.43 9.29
CA THR A 383 12.59 -24.23 9.03
C THR A 383 13.02 -25.59 8.44
N ALA A 384 12.16 -26.57 8.52
CA ALA A 384 12.42 -27.89 7.95
C ALA A 384 12.29 -27.95 6.43
N ALA A 385 11.73 -26.88 5.81
CA ALA A 385 11.50 -26.75 4.37
C ALA A 385 12.68 -26.08 3.65
#